data_b0c3e1b48961548ec334b07ad1e221cc
#
_entry.id   b0c3e1b48961548ec334b07ad1e221cc
#
_cell.length_a   1.000
_cell.length_b   1.000
_cell.length_c   1.000
_cell.angle_alpha   90.00
_cell.angle_beta   90.00
_cell.angle_gamma   90.00
#
_symmetry.space_group_name_H-M   'P 1'
#
loop_
_entity.id
_entity.type
_entity.pdbx_description
1 polymer ?
#
loop_
_entity_poly.entity_id
_entity_poly.type
_entity_poly.pdbx_seq_one_letter_code
_entity_poly.pdbx_strand_id
1 'polypeptide(L)'
;LKQSMWPDQFTYMDDFYEGAVDTTLKWTIVKDSGASAAIVADATGGEIALTSTATTENDGASIQGKHEIFSLPTTAGDSIWFETRIKTSDADQMDILVGLTETFATNPENALASSNIIGFLLADGSAVISGVTESGDSATVTTFSDTTKSTLADDTFVTLGFKATKG
;
A
#
# COMPACT_ATOMS: atom_id res chain seq x y z
N LEU A 1 15.90 -10.16 7.48
CA LEU A 1 16.55 -9.45 6.35
C LEU A 1 17.24 -10.48 5.45
N LYS A 2 16.63 -10.83 4.33
CA LYS A 2 17.35 -11.52 3.25
C LYS A 2 18.18 -10.46 2.53
N GLN A 3 19.44 -10.38 2.86
CA GLN A 3 20.37 -9.58 2.10
C GLN A 3 20.48 -10.23 0.70
N SER A 4 20.16 -9.47 -0.34
CA SER A 4 20.39 -9.89 -1.73
C SER A 4 21.86 -10.27 -1.89
N MET A 5 22.16 -11.34 -2.61
CA MET A 5 23.54 -11.71 -2.94
C MET A 5 24.19 -10.77 -3.95
N TRP A 6 23.49 -9.73 -4.39
CA TRP A 6 23.98 -8.71 -5.31
C TRP A 6 24.29 -7.43 -4.53
N PRO A 7 25.52 -6.94 -4.55
CA PRO A 7 25.93 -5.77 -3.76
C PRO A 7 25.22 -4.46 -4.14
N ASP A 8 24.55 -4.43 -5.28
CA ASP A 8 23.91 -3.23 -5.83
C ASP A 8 22.39 -3.20 -5.65
N GLN A 9 21.84 -4.14 -4.86
CA GLN A 9 20.39 -4.20 -4.61
C GLN A 9 20.09 -4.15 -3.12
N PHE A 10 19.15 -3.26 -2.74
CA PHE A 10 18.51 -3.24 -1.45
C PHE A 10 17.12 -3.86 -1.56
N THR A 11 16.82 -4.83 -0.70
CA THR A 11 15.50 -5.46 -0.63
C THR A 11 14.96 -5.30 0.77
N TYR A 12 13.78 -4.70 0.87
CA TYR A 12 12.96 -4.68 2.07
C TYR A 12 11.77 -5.60 1.87
N MET A 13 11.50 -6.46 2.81
CA MET A 13 10.36 -7.37 2.81
C MET A 13 9.84 -7.51 4.23
N ASP A 14 8.54 -7.43 4.39
CA ASP A 14 7.85 -7.78 5.62
C ASP A 14 6.65 -8.66 5.26
N ASP A 15 6.60 -9.84 5.83
CA ASP A 15 5.52 -10.81 5.65
C ASP A 15 4.58 -10.83 6.85
N PHE A 16 4.76 -9.90 7.79
CA PHE A 16 3.94 -9.79 9.00
C PHE A 16 3.81 -11.10 9.80
N TYR A 17 4.87 -11.88 9.81
CA TYR A 17 4.91 -13.17 10.51
C TYR A 17 5.11 -13.04 12.01
N GLU A 18 5.45 -11.86 12.50
CA GLU A 18 5.69 -11.59 13.92
C GLU A 18 4.36 -11.55 14.68
N GLY A 19 4.38 -11.82 15.98
CA GLY A 19 3.18 -11.82 16.83
C GLY A 19 2.53 -10.44 17.04
N ALA A 20 3.18 -9.36 16.60
CA ALA A 20 2.67 -7.99 16.62
C ALA A 20 3.38 -7.15 15.56
N VAL A 21 2.73 -6.09 15.10
CA VAL A 21 3.35 -5.12 14.19
C VAL A 21 4.49 -4.39 14.90
N ASP A 22 5.70 -4.46 14.34
CA ASP A 22 6.85 -3.72 14.88
C ASP A 22 6.73 -2.21 14.61
N THR A 23 6.06 -1.52 15.51
CA THR A 23 5.93 -0.06 15.47
C THR A 23 7.14 0.68 16.05
N THR A 24 8.11 -0.03 16.57
CA THR A 24 9.33 0.57 17.13
C THR A 24 10.33 0.89 16.02
N LEU A 25 10.55 -0.04 15.11
CA LEU A 25 11.62 0.04 14.12
C LEU A 25 11.15 0.09 12.67
N LYS A 26 10.02 -0.57 12.34
CA LYS A 26 9.62 -0.79 10.95
C LYS A 26 8.46 0.08 10.49
N TRP A 27 7.40 0.16 11.30
CA TRP A 27 6.12 0.67 10.86
C TRP A 27 5.58 1.80 11.72
N THR A 28 4.86 2.72 11.10
CA THR A 28 3.96 3.66 11.78
C THR A 28 2.53 3.27 11.42
N ILE A 29 1.68 3.15 12.43
CA ILE A 29 0.24 2.95 12.25
C ILE A 29 -0.44 4.31 12.43
N VAL A 30 -1.20 4.71 11.43
CA VAL A 30 -2.08 5.88 11.49
C VAL A 30 -3.50 5.39 11.34
N LYS A 31 -4.38 5.77 12.25
CA LYS A 31 -5.76 5.28 12.29
C LYS A 31 -6.69 6.22 13.01
N ASP A 32 -7.95 6.21 12.63
CA ASP A 32 -9.01 6.92 13.31
C ASP A 32 -9.49 6.20 14.57
N SER A 33 -10.32 6.89 15.34
CA SER A 33 -10.88 6.34 16.57
C SER A 33 -11.77 5.15 16.26
N GLY A 34 -11.46 4.00 16.84
CA GLY A 34 -12.18 2.75 16.61
C GLY A 34 -11.60 1.90 15.48
N ALA A 35 -10.82 2.47 14.56
CA ALA A 35 -10.10 1.70 13.55
C ALA A 35 -8.93 0.90 14.16
N SER A 36 -8.49 -0.14 13.49
CA SER A 36 -7.40 -1.00 13.97
C SER A 36 -6.44 -1.44 12.87
N ALA A 37 -5.22 -1.74 13.29
CA ALA A 37 -4.22 -2.44 12.48
C ALA A 37 -3.61 -3.55 13.36
N ALA A 38 -3.78 -4.79 12.98
CA ALA A 38 -3.35 -5.94 13.79
C ALA A 38 -2.93 -7.13 12.92
N ILE A 39 -1.97 -7.91 13.42
CA ILE A 39 -1.64 -9.20 12.82
C ILE A 39 -2.83 -10.14 12.95
N VAL A 40 -3.16 -10.82 11.87
CA VAL A 40 -4.21 -11.84 11.85
C VAL A 40 -3.66 -13.12 12.46
N ALA A 41 -4.28 -13.56 13.56
CA ALA A 41 -3.87 -14.80 14.22
C ALA A 41 -4.09 -16.01 13.29
N ASP A 42 -3.14 -16.95 13.33
CA ASP A 42 -3.17 -18.22 12.58
C ASP A 42 -3.25 -18.07 11.03
N ALA A 43 -2.98 -16.88 10.50
CA ALA A 43 -2.89 -16.68 9.05
C ALA A 43 -1.62 -17.34 8.49
N THR A 44 -1.78 -18.21 7.49
CA THR A 44 -0.66 -18.86 6.84
C THR A 44 0.14 -17.86 6.01
N GLY A 45 1.41 -17.68 6.36
CA GLY A 45 2.33 -16.78 5.66
C GLY A 45 2.32 -15.34 6.17
N GLY A 46 1.64 -15.09 7.31
CA GLY A 46 1.53 -13.76 7.91
C GLY A 46 0.53 -12.86 7.17
N GLU A 47 -0.23 -12.10 7.93
CA GLU A 47 -1.25 -11.18 7.40
C GLU A 47 -1.46 -10.06 8.41
N ILE A 48 -1.55 -8.82 7.92
CA ILE A 48 -2.02 -7.69 8.70
C ILE A 48 -3.42 -7.28 8.24
N ALA A 49 -4.35 -7.14 9.18
CA ALA A 49 -5.66 -6.57 8.94
C ALA A 49 -5.67 -5.09 9.31
N LEU A 50 -6.10 -4.26 8.37
CA LEU A 50 -6.46 -2.86 8.59
C LEU A 50 -7.98 -2.80 8.58
N THR A 51 -8.58 -2.34 9.67
CA THR A 51 -10.04 -2.33 9.83
C THR A 51 -10.50 -0.91 10.10
N SER A 52 -11.39 -0.39 9.26
CA SER A 52 -12.11 0.86 9.49
C SER A 52 -13.33 0.64 10.40
N THR A 53 -13.89 1.73 10.93
CA THR A 53 -15.19 1.68 11.59
C THR A 53 -16.28 1.99 10.57
N ALA A 54 -17.30 1.15 10.50
CA ALA A 54 -18.39 1.26 9.52
C ALA A 54 -19.38 2.42 9.76
N THR A 55 -19.05 3.39 10.60
CA THR A 55 -20.05 4.37 11.09
C THR A 55 -19.78 5.81 10.69
N THR A 56 -18.58 6.11 10.21
CA THR A 56 -18.19 7.49 9.84
C THR A 56 -17.51 7.47 8.49
N GLU A 57 -17.93 8.33 7.61
CA GLU A 57 -17.28 8.55 6.31
C GLU A 57 -15.84 9.02 6.52
N ASN A 58 -14.92 8.48 5.74
CA ASN A 58 -13.47 8.72 5.80
C ASN A 58 -12.74 8.16 7.04
N ASP A 59 -13.36 7.31 7.85
CA ASP A 59 -12.64 6.59 8.90
C ASP A 59 -11.79 5.46 8.30
N GLY A 60 -10.53 5.39 8.70
CA GLY A 60 -9.63 4.41 8.14
C GLY A 60 -8.47 4.00 9.04
N ALA A 61 -7.67 3.08 8.52
CA ALA A 61 -6.41 2.66 9.10
C ALA A 61 -5.36 2.52 8.00
N SER A 62 -4.14 2.91 8.30
CA SER A 62 -3.00 2.75 7.42
C SER A 62 -1.78 2.26 8.16
N ILE A 63 -0.89 1.61 7.42
CA ILE A 63 0.45 1.24 7.85
C ILE A 63 1.44 1.84 6.86
N GLN A 64 2.41 2.57 7.37
CA GLN A 64 3.45 3.20 6.55
C GLN A 64 4.84 2.90 7.11
N GLY A 65 5.84 2.84 6.24
CA GLY A 65 7.23 2.71 6.68
C GLY A 65 7.60 3.83 7.65
N LYS A 66 8.28 3.49 8.74
CA LYS A 66 8.65 4.45 9.79
C LYS A 66 9.61 5.52 9.30
N HIS A 67 10.37 5.22 8.26
CA HIS A 67 11.36 6.09 7.66
C HIS A 67 11.26 6.04 6.14
N GLU A 68 11.61 7.11 5.48
CA GLU A 68 11.80 7.14 4.04
C GLU A 68 13.07 6.37 3.68
N ILE A 69 12.91 5.13 3.24
CA ILE A 69 14.02 4.22 2.92
C ILE A 69 14.17 3.98 1.42
N PHE A 70 13.22 4.48 0.63
CA PHE A 70 13.23 4.37 -0.82
C PHE A 70 13.22 5.76 -1.46
N SER A 71 13.93 5.89 -2.57
CA SER A 71 13.85 7.05 -3.44
C SER A 71 13.61 6.59 -4.87
N LEU A 72 12.89 7.39 -5.64
CA LEU A 72 12.72 7.10 -7.06
C LEU A 72 14.08 7.15 -7.77
N PRO A 73 14.28 6.30 -8.80
CA PRO A 73 15.53 6.26 -9.55
C PRO A 73 15.86 7.62 -10.18
N THR A 74 17.06 8.11 -9.93
CA THR A 74 17.58 9.36 -10.50
C THR A 74 18.62 9.13 -11.59
N THR A 75 19.17 7.93 -11.68
CA THR A 75 20.17 7.53 -12.66
C THR A 75 19.55 6.61 -13.72
N ALA A 76 19.91 6.80 -14.98
CA ALA A 76 19.43 5.92 -16.05
C ALA A 76 19.89 4.47 -15.81
N GLY A 77 18.96 3.54 -15.92
CA GLY A 77 19.19 2.12 -15.65
C GLY A 77 18.84 1.67 -14.24
N ASP A 78 18.77 2.57 -13.27
CA ASP A 78 18.28 2.23 -11.95
C ASP A 78 16.77 1.98 -11.98
N SER A 79 16.30 1.13 -11.08
CA SER A 79 14.88 0.82 -10.95
C SER A 79 14.51 0.51 -9.52
N ILE A 80 13.28 0.84 -9.17
CA ILE A 80 12.61 0.37 -7.96
C ILE A 80 11.49 -0.60 -8.33
N TRP A 81 11.40 -1.68 -7.58
CA TRP A 81 10.34 -2.67 -7.68
C TRP A 81 9.52 -2.65 -6.42
N PHE A 82 8.22 -2.68 -6.58
CA PHE A 82 7.27 -2.82 -5.50
C PHE A 82 6.36 -4.00 -5.79
N GLU A 83 6.10 -4.81 -4.78
CA GLU A 83 5.12 -5.89 -4.84
C GLU A 83 4.43 -6.01 -3.49
N THR A 84 3.14 -6.24 -3.52
CA THR A 84 2.32 -6.51 -2.34
C THR A 84 1.19 -7.46 -2.69
N ARG A 85 0.65 -8.11 -1.67
CA ARG A 85 -0.51 -8.99 -1.79
C ARG A 85 -1.59 -8.50 -0.85
N ILE A 86 -2.74 -8.17 -1.39
CA ILE A 86 -3.87 -7.63 -0.64
C ILE A 86 -5.14 -8.45 -0.86
N LYS A 87 -6.08 -8.35 0.06
CA LYS A 87 -7.49 -8.70 -0.09
C LYS A 87 -8.32 -7.67 0.66
N THR A 88 -9.58 -7.55 0.30
CA THR A 88 -10.57 -6.71 0.99
C THR A 88 -11.81 -7.54 1.29
N SER A 89 -12.48 -7.24 2.38
CA SER A 89 -13.76 -7.88 2.72
C SER A 89 -14.92 -7.41 1.86
N ASP A 90 -14.80 -6.22 1.27
CA ASP A 90 -15.81 -5.61 0.43
C ASP A 90 -15.10 -4.74 -0.62
N ALA A 91 -15.12 -5.20 -1.86
CA ALA A 91 -14.28 -4.64 -2.92
C ALA A 91 -14.83 -3.34 -3.51
N ASP A 92 -16.11 -3.04 -3.36
CA ASP A 92 -16.76 -1.87 -3.93
C ASP A 92 -17.24 -0.84 -2.89
N GLN A 93 -16.87 -1.02 -1.62
CA GLN A 93 -17.29 -0.15 -0.51
C GLN A 93 -16.11 0.42 0.29
N MET A 94 -14.93 0.55 -0.30
CA MET A 94 -13.80 1.14 0.40
C MET A 94 -12.80 1.81 -0.53
N ASP A 95 -12.13 2.81 -0.01
CA ASP A 95 -10.93 3.40 -0.63
C ASP A 95 -9.68 2.67 -0.16
N ILE A 96 -8.85 2.24 -1.11
CA ILE A 96 -7.58 1.59 -0.81
C ILE A 96 -6.47 2.28 -1.61
N LEU A 97 -5.43 2.74 -0.92
CA LEU A 97 -4.17 3.16 -1.53
C LEU A 97 -3.05 2.23 -1.08
N VAL A 98 -2.30 1.69 -2.04
CA VAL A 98 -1.14 0.86 -1.75
C VAL A 98 -0.01 1.15 -2.72
N GLY A 99 1.19 1.43 -2.18
CA GLY A 99 2.35 1.79 -3.01
C GLY A 99 3.40 2.55 -2.24
N LEU A 100 4.08 3.43 -2.94
CA LEU A 100 5.08 4.35 -2.40
C LEU A 100 4.48 5.76 -2.39
N THR A 101 4.54 6.40 -1.23
CA THR A 101 4.08 7.77 -1.03
C THR A 101 5.04 8.48 -0.06
N GLU A 102 4.96 9.79 -0.01
CA GLU A 102 5.59 10.54 1.07
C GLU A 102 4.92 10.23 2.42
N THR A 103 5.61 10.52 3.51
CA THR A 103 5.09 10.29 4.85
C THR A 103 3.87 11.18 5.14
N PHE A 104 2.77 10.57 5.54
CA PHE A 104 1.58 11.29 6.06
C PHE A 104 1.43 11.02 7.55
N ALA A 105 1.14 12.05 8.31
CA ALA A 105 1.38 12.03 9.76
C ALA A 105 0.14 11.84 10.64
N THR A 106 -1.07 12.15 10.18
CA THR A 106 -2.19 12.35 11.10
C THR A 106 -3.47 11.60 10.77
N ASN A 107 -3.81 11.43 9.50
CA ASN A 107 -5.07 10.78 9.11
C ASN A 107 -4.84 9.83 7.95
N PRO A 108 -5.48 8.65 7.93
CA PRO A 108 -5.36 7.70 6.81
C PRO A 108 -5.80 8.29 5.47
N GLU A 109 -6.83 9.12 5.45
CA GLU A 109 -7.31 9.81 4.25
C GLU A 109 -6.28 10.76 3.64
N ASN A 110 -5.33 11.25 4.42
CA ASN A 110 -4.25 12.10 3.91
C ASN A 110 -3.33 11.37 2.94
N ALA A 111 -3.34 10.04 2.94
CA ALA A 111 -2.60 9.27 1.95
C ALA A 111 -3.11 9.53 0.53
N LEU A 112 -4.42 9.72 0.35
CA LEU A 112 -5.03 10.06 -0.92
C LEU A 112 -4.84 11.53 -1.30
N ALA A 113 -4.49 12.38 -0.35
CA ALA A 113 -4.15 13.80 -0.55
C ALA A 113 -2.63 14.05 -0.58
N SER A 114 -1.81 13.00 -0.64
CA SER A 114 -0.36 13.10 -0.75
C SER A 114 0.04 13.67 -2.09
N SER A 115 1.01 14.57 -2.12
CA SER A 115 1.48 15.23 -3.35
C SER A 115 2.42 14.38 -4.20
N ASN A 116 2.88 13.23 -3.69
CA ASN A 116 3.80 12.34 -4.40
C ASN A 116 3.42 10.88 -4.15
N ILE A 117 2.87 10.24 -5.17
CA ILE A 117 2.38 8.86 -5.10
C ILE A 117 2.83 8.09 -6.34
N ILE A 118 3.21 6.83 -6.14
CA ILE A 118 3.25 5.82 -7.17
C ILE A 118 2.70 4.52 -6.61
N GLY A 119 1.59 4.02 -7.16
CA GLY A 119 0.92 2.85 -6.58
C GLY A 119 -0.37 2.47 -7.27
N PHE A 120 -1.25 1.91 -6.47
CA PHE A 120 -2.55 1.42 -6.87
C PHE A 120 -3.63 2.04 -6.01
N LEU A 121 -4.72 2.44 -6.66
CA LEU A 121 -5.90 3.06 -6.06
C LEU A 121 -7.12 2.21 -6.37
N LEU A 122 -7.88 1.87 -5.35
CA LEU A 122 -9.28 1.45 -5.42
C LEU A 122 -10.10 2.58 -4.85
N ALA A 123 -11.14 2.99 -5.55
CA ALA A 123 -12.04 4.04 -5.09
C ALA A 123 -13.39 3.44 -4.69
N ASP A 124 -13.99 3.96 -3.64
CA ASP A 124 -15.34 3.61 -3.21
C ASP A 124 -16.34 3.63 -4.38
N GLY A 125 -17.26 2.69 -4.39
CA GLY A 125 -18.22 2.49 -5.47
C GLY A 125 -17.66 1.75 -6.70
N SER A 126 -16.42 1.27 -6.65
CA SER A 126 -15.82 0.54 -7.78
C SER A 126 -14.89 -0.57 -7.29
N ALA A 127 -15.10 -1.80 -7.73
CA ALA A 127 -14.18 -2.90 -7.48
C ALA A 127 -12.95 -2.89 -8.41
N VAL A 128 -12.79 -1.90 -9.28
CA VAL A 128 -11.69 -1.85 -10.26
C VAL A 128 -10.51 -1.08 -9.70
N ILE A 129 -9.39 -1.77 -9.51
CA ILE A 129 -8.12 -1.15 -9.13
C ILE A 129 -7.50 -0.40 -10.32
N SER A 130 -6.98 0.78 -10.06
CA SER A 130 -6.29 1.64 -11.03
C SER A 130 -4.85 1.90 -10.60
N GLY A 131 -3.95 2.13 -11.54
CA GLY A 131 -2.64 2.69 -11.25
C GLY A 131 -2.75 4.18 -10.95
N VAL A 132 -2.02 4.67 -9.97
CA VAL A 132 -1.94 6.11 -9.68
C VAL A 132 -0.48 6.56 -9.65
N THR A 133 -0.22 7.69 -10.27
CA THR A 133 1.03 8.44 -10.13
C THR A 133 0.68 9.89 -9.86
N GLU A 134 1.35 10.48 -8.90
CA GLU A 134 1.18 11.89 -8.56
C GLU A 134 2.53 12.54 -8.29
N SER A 135 2.69 13.76 -8.75
CA SER A 135 3.87 14.58 -8.47
C SER A 135 3.45 16.02 -8.37
N GLY A 136 3.64 16.64 -7.20
CA GLY A 136 3.35 18.03 -6.95
C GLY A 136 1.88 18.39 -7.17
N ASP A 137 0.96 17.71 -6.50
CA ASP A 137 -0.51 17.93 -6.55
C ASP A 137 -1.14 17.73 -7.94
N SER A 138 -0.50 16.93 -8.80
CA SER A 138 -1.01 16.61 -10.13
C SER A 138 -1.10 15.09 -10.30
N ALA A 139 -2.25 14.54 -9.91
CA ALA A 139 -2.51 13.12 -10.01
C ALA A 139 -2.82 12.68 -11.45
N THR A 140 -2.27 11.55 -11.84
CA THR A 140 -2.66 10.81 -13.03
C THR A 140 -3.15 9.44 -12.61
N VAL A 141 -4.45 9.19 -12.78
CA VAL A 141 -5.06 7.89 -12.55
C VAL A 141 -5.17 7.16 -13.87
N THR A 142 -4.63 5.96 -13.92
CA THR A 142 -4.66 5.11 -15.12
C THR A 142 -5.46 3.85 -14.83
N THR A 143 -6.59 3.69 -15.52
CA THR A 143 -7.34 2.44 -15.51
C THR A 143 -6.63 1.41 -16.38
N PHE A 144 -6.44 0.20 -15.88
CA PHE A 144 -5.84 -0.87 -16.66
C PHE A 144 -6.77 -1.33 -17.79
N SER A 145 -6.17 -1.65 -18.94
CA SER A 145 -6.93 -2.07 -20.14
C SER A 145 -7.64 -3.41 -19.97
N ASP A 146 -7.13 -4.30 -19.11
CA ASP A 146 -7.77 -5.58 -18.78
C ASP A 146 -8.50 -5.46 -17.44
N THR A 147 -9.73 -4.97 -17.49
CA THR A 147 -10.57 -4.80 -16.31
C THR A 147 -10.93 -6.13 -15.65
N THR A 148 -10.85 -7.26 -16.35
CA THR A 148 -11.14 -8.57 -15.75
C THR A 148 -10.06 -9.00 -14.77
N LYS A 149 -8.84 -8.49 -14.93
CA LYS A 149 -7.71 -8.76 -14.01
C LYS A 149 -7.53 -7.69 -12.96
N SER A 150 -8.03 -6.49 -13.21
CA SER A 150 -7.98 -5.38 -12.26
C SER A 150 -9.22 -5.27 -11.36
N THR A 151 -10.24 -6.10 -11.58
CA THR A 151 -11.42 -6.16 -10.72
C THR A 151 -11.13 -7.05 -9.52
N LEU A 152 -11.24 -6.49 -8.32
CA LEU A 152 -11.15 -7.25 -7.07
C LEU A 152 -12.45 -8.03 -6.83
N ALA A 153 -12.33 -9.08 -6.05
CA ALA A 153 -13.47 -9.79 -5.49
C ALA A 153 -13.29 -9.88 -3.97
N ASP A 154 -14.39 -9.84 -3.25
CA ASP A 154 -14.40 -9.93 -1.80
C ASP A 154 -13.62 -11.15 -1.31
N ASP A 155 -12.91 -10.97 -0.24
CA ASP A 155 -12.09 -11.98 0.44
C ASP A 155 -11.09 -12.74 -0.46
N THR A 156 -10.80 -12.20 -1.65
CA THR A 156 -9.89 -12.82 -2.62
C THR A 156 -8.56 -12.07 -2.69
N PHE A 157 -7.48 -12.80 -2.48
CA PHE A 157 -6.14 -12.22 -2.61
C PHE A 157 -5.76 -11.88 -4.04
N VAL A 158 -5.21 -10.70 -4.21
CA VAL A 158 -4.57 -10.25 -5.45
C VAL A 158 -3.15 -9.80 -5.17
N THR A 159 -2.24 -10.06 -6.10
CA THR A 159 -0.87 -9.54 -6.06
C THR A 159 -0.77 -8.33 -6.96
N LEU A 160 -0.29 -7.23 -6.43
CA LEU A 160 -0.08 -5.96 -7.11
C LEU A 160 1.41 -5.65 -7.15
N GLY A 161 1.90 -5.20 -8.28
CA GLY A 161 3.31 -4.83 -8.40
C GLY A 161 3.56 -3.85 -9.53
N PHE A 162 4.58 -3.02 -9.34
CA PHE A 162 5.09 -2.13 -10.38
C PHE A 162 6.60 -2.09 -10.41
N LYS A 163 7.13 -1.64 -11.53
CA LYS A 163 8.52 -1.25 -11.69
C LYS A 163 8.59 0.19 -12.14
N ALA A 164 9.25 1.04 -11.37
CA ALA A 164 9.57 2.40 -11.78
C ALA A 164 11.04 2.47 -12.21
N THR A 165 11.29 3.08 -13.37
CA THR A 165 12.61 3.29 -13.94
C THR A 165 12.76 4.75 -14.32
N LYS A 166 13.98 5.26 -14.23
CA LYS A 166 14.29 6.52 -14.91
C LYS A 166 14.36 6.26 -16.41
N GLY A 167 13.52 6.96 -17.17
CA GLY A 167 13.63 7.07 -18.63
C GLY A 167 14.79 7.96 -19.07
#